data_3d0e8011dd1d4388cdcdd5c460f1a83d
#
_entry.id   3d0e8011dd1d4388cdcdd5c460f1a83d
#
_cell.length_a   1.000
_cell.length_b   1.000
_cell.length_c   1.000
_cell.angle_alpha   90.00
_cell.angle_beta   90.00
_cell.angle_gamma   90.00
#
_symmetry.space_group_name_H-M   'P 1'
#
loop_
_entity.id
_entity.type
_entity.pdbx_description
1 polymer ?
#
loop_
_entity_poly.entity_id
_entity_poly.type
_entity_poly.pdbx_seq_one_letter_code
_entity_poly.pdbx_strand_id
1 'polypeptide(L)'
;RHSFCILKLLLDSGILKELCKPFGMVRFLSDEEGDYSFDEQAFLLLKEFEKYEDELESLKNLNTDEKMILKLVILLSAINNENEISLASIYRAYCIKFNLKNDVFELGLRIFKNHNALKELAEKEDVYNPIIICALLSKVENLKTLKLLHTLTWLKAKALNRNPFFYKVIDRILENAKQGFDDENLLDETARRVKKELTLKRTKLFLEQNAILQDKITHIKSNLFIIKNTFEDIVEIARFAKENDFKFWFSNSTNLSL
;
A
#
# COMPACT_ATOMS: atom_id res chain seq x y z
N ARG A 1 -21.80 17.36 10.16
CA ARG A 1 -22.21 17.75 8.79
C ARG A 1 -21.68 19.12 8.32
N HIS A 2 -21.11 19.93 9.17
CA HIS A 2 -20.67 21.29 8.79
C HIS A 2 -19.16 21.49 8.99
N SER A 3 -18.39 20.41 9.13
CA SER A 3 -16.95 20.51 9.36
C SER A 3 -16.24 21.18 8.18
N PHE A 4 -16.65 20.88 6.95
CA PHE A 4 -16.12 21.53 5.76
C PHE A 4 -16.28 23.05 5.80
N CYS A 5 -17.50 23.55 6.06
CA CYS A 5 -17.75 24.99 6.10
C CYS A 5 -16.95 25.68 7.22
N ILE A 6 -16.91 25.09 8.41
CA ILE A 6 -16.18 25.63 9.57
C ILE A 6 -14.66 25.64 9.28
N LEU A 7 -14.12 24.54 8.82
CA LEU A 7 -12.69 24.44 8.50
C LEU A 7 -12.30 25.35 7.35
N LYS A 8 -13.18 25.54 6.36
CA LYS A 8 -12.96 26.48 5.25
C LYS A 8 -12.90 27.92 5.76
N LEU A 9 -13.80 28.32 6.65
CA LEU A 9 -13.76 29.63 7.32
C LEU A 9 -12.46 29.82 8.13
N LEU A 10 -12.04 28.80 8.87
CA LEU A 10 -10.78 28.82 9.63
C LEU A 10 -9.56 28.90 8.71
N LEU A 11 -9.59 28.25 7.54
CA LEU A 11 -8.54 28.37 6.54
C LEU A 11 -8.47 29.78 5.96
N ASP A 12 -9.62 30.32 5.53
CA ASP A 12 -9.71 31.62 4.87
C ASP A 12 -9.35 32.79 5.84
N SER A 13 -9.70 32.64 7.14
CA SER A 13 -9.29 33.58 8.19
C SER A 13 -7.83 33.41 8.65
N GLY A 14 -7.12 32.40 8.19
CA GLY A 14 -5.75 32.10 8.61
C GLY A 14 -5.63 31.43 10.00
N ILE A 15 -6.76 31.21 10.71
CA ILE A 15 -6.76 30.58 12.04
C ILE A 15 -6.37 29.12 11.98
N LEU A 16 -6.73 28.40 10.90
CA LEU A 16 -6.44 26.96 10.76
C LEU A 16 -4.95 26.66 10.84
N LYS A 17 -4.08 27.52 10.30
CA LYS A 17 -2.63 27.36 10.38
C LYS A 17 -2.08 27.47 11.82
N GLU A 18 -2.76 28.23 12.70
CA GLU A 18 -2.37 28.34 14.10
C GLU A 18 -2.85 27.11 14.91
N LEU A 19 -4.02 26.57 14.56
CA LEU A 19 -4.56 25.36 15.17
C LEU A 19 -3.82 24.09 14.71
N CYS A 20 -3.44 24.04 13.46
CA CYS A 20 -2.75 22.94 12.82
C CYS A 20 -1.57 23.47 11.99
N LYS A 21 -0.46 23.79 12.66
CA LYS A 21 0.75 24.36 12.04
C LYS A 21 1.22 23.58 10.81
N PRO A 22 1.28 22.23 10.84
CA PRO A 22 1.69 21.45 9.68
C PRO A 22 0.80 21.68 8.45
N PHE A 23 -0.50 21.88 8.64
CA PHE A 23 -1.42 22.17 7.53
C PHE A 23 -1.13 23.53 6.87
N GLY A 24 -0.70 24.50 7.65
CA GLY A 24 -0.27 25.81 7.14
C GLY A 24 0.97 25.75 6.26
N MET A 25 1.84 24.75 6.44
CA MET A 25 3.07 24.57 5.67
C MET A 25 2.85 24.01 4.25
N VAL A 26 1.73 23.31 4.02
CA VAL A 26 1.42 22.70 2.70
C VAL A 26 0.47 23.53 1.86
N ARG A 27 0.08 24.70 2.37
CA ARG A 27 -0.80 25.61 1.64
C ARG A 27 -0.14 26.05 0.34
N PHE A 28 -0.88 25.91 -0.77
CA PHE A 28 -0.44 26.20 -2.14
C PHE A 28 0.66 25.28 -2.70
N LEU A 29 1.06 24.21 -1.99
CA LEU A 29 1.92 23.20 -2.58
C LEU A 29 1.08 22.22 -3.39
N SER A 30 1.53 21.89 -4.60
CA SER A 30 0.89 20.92 -5.49
C SER A 30 1.88 19.87 -5.95
N ASP A 31 1.37 18.72 -6.42
CA ASP A 31 2.15 17.75 -7.19
C ASP A 31 2.53 18.39 -8.54
N GLU A 32 3.60 17.91 -9.17
CA GLU A 32 4.03 18.36 -10.50
C GLU A 32 2.96 18.16 -11.59
N GLU A 33 2.00 17.25 -11.38
CA GLU A 33 0.93 16.88 -12.31
C GLU A 33 -0.48 17.32 -11.85
N GLY A 34 -0.58 18.02 -10.71
CA GLY A 34 -1.87 18.27 -10.05
C GLY A 34 -2.46 19.64 -10.38
N ASP A 35 -3.74 19.67 -10.81
CA ASP A 35 -4.53 20.90 -10.96
C ASP A 35 -4.87 21.58 -9.63
N TYR A 36 -4.68 20.90 -8.50
CA TYR A 36 -5.06 21.34 -7.17
C TYR A 36 -3.89 21.23 -6.19
N SER A 37 -3.75 22.21 -5.31
CA SER A 37 -2.82 22.14 -4.17
C SER A 37 -3.25 21.07 -3.16
N PHE A 38 -2.32 20.60 -2.33
CA PHE A 38 -2.62 19.52 -1.37
C PHE A 38 -3.72 19.90 -0.38
N ASP A 39 -3.77 21.14 0.08
CA ASP A 39 -4.82 21.65 0.93
C ASP A 39 -6.17 21.71 0.18
N GLU A 40 -6.20 22.11 -1.08
CA GLU A 40 -7.42 22.07 -1.90
C GLU A 40 -7.91 20.63 -2.09
N GLN A 41 -7.03 19.67 -2.40
CA GLN A 41 -7.40 18.26 -2.52
C GLN A 41 -8.03 17.73 -1.22
N ALA A 42 -7.47 18.07 -0.04
CA ALA A 42 -8.04 17.66 1.24
C ALA A 42 -9.42 18.27 1.48
N PHE A 43 -9.61 19.53 1.14
CA PHE A 43 -10.91 20.20 1.29
C PHE A 43 -11.95 19.66 0.31
N LEU A 44 -11.58 19.38 -0.94
CA LEU A 44 -12.46 18.74 -1.91
C LEU A 44 -12.87 17.34 -1.45
N LEU A 45 -11.92 16.56 -0.94
CA LEU A 45 -12.21 15.23 -0.37
C LEU A 45 -13.11 15.34 0.85
N LEU A 46 -12.87 16.29 1.76
CA LEU A 46 -13.72 16.50 2.95
C LEU A 46 -15.15 16.86 2.55
N LYS A 47 -15.30 17.69 1.52
CA LYS A 47 -16.62 18.07 0.98
C LYS A 47 -17.37 16.84 0.42
N GLU A 48 -16.70 16.01 -0.38
CA GLU A 48 -17.30 14.77 -0.87
C GLU A 48 -17.58 13.78 0.27
N PHE A 49 -16.71 13.68 1.25
CA PHE A 49 -16.94 12.85 2.44
C PHE A 49 -18.23 13.25 3.17
N GLU A 50 -18.44 14.52 3.46
CA GLU A 50 -19.65 15.00 4.15
C GLU A 50 -20.93 14.83 3.30
N LYS A 51 -20.82 14.93 1.99
CA LYS A 51 -21.91 14.68 1.08
C LYS A 51 -22.39 13.23 1.11
N TYR A 52 -21.45 12.28 1.20
CA TYR A 52 -21.73 10.85 1.09
C TYR A 52 -21.72 10.11 2.45
N GLU A 53 -21.46 10.81 3.58
CA GLU A 53 -21.30 10.14 4.89
C GLU A 53 -22.56 9.40 5.39
N ASP A 54 -23.73 9.75 4.89
CA ASP A 54 -25.00 9.09 5.22
C ASP A 54 -25.54 8.20 4.07
N GLU A 55 -24.92 8.22 2.90
CA GLU A 55 -25.34 7.44 1.74
C GLU A 55 -24.53 6.15 1.59
N LEU A 56 -23.19 6.25 1.73
CA LEU A 56 -22.31 5.09 1.57
C LEU A 56 -22.36 4.20 2.80
N GLU A 57 -22.64 2.92 2.60
CA GLU A 57 -22.76 1.92 3.66
C GLU A 57 -21.51 1.86 4.56
N SER A 58 -20.32 1.98 3.95
CA SER A 58 -19.03 1.99 4.67
C SER A 58 -18.88 3.18 5.63
N LEU A 59 -19.53 4.31 5.37
CA LEU A 59 -19.49 5.52 6.20
C LEU A 59 -20.69 5.65 7.11
N LYS A 60 -21.88 5.23 6.66
CA LYS A 60 -23.13 5.31 7.41
C LYS A 60 -23.06 4.55 8.74
N ASN A 61 -22.38 3.40 8.75
CA ASN A 61 -22.26 2.51 9.91
C ASN A 61 -21.16 2.95 10.90
N LEU A 62 -20.46 4.06 10.65
CA LEU A 62 -19.45 4.59 11.55
C LEU A 62 -20.08 5.41 12.68
N ASN A 63 -19.50 5.29 13.87
CA ASN A 63 -19.85 6.16 14.98
C ASN A 63 -19.23 7.57 14.82
N THR A 64 -19.60 8.49 15.69
CA THR A 64 -19.17 9.90 15.62
C THR A 64 -17.64 10.03 15.71
N ASP A 65 -16.99 9.25 16.61
CA ASP A 65 -15.55 9.30 16.83
C ASP A 65 -14.79 8.77 15.58
N GLU A 66 -15.30 7.70 14.98
CA GLU A 66 -14.74 7.15 13.74
C GLU A 66 -14.87 8.13 12.56
N LYS A 67 -16.02 8.80 12.42
CA LYS A 67 -16.21 9.84 11.40
C LYS A 67 -15.28 11.04 11.65
N MET A 68 -15.11 11.45 12.91
CA MET A 68 -14.19 12.53 13.28
C MET A 68 -12.74 12.18 12.94
N ILE A 69 -12.32 10.95 13.27
CA ILE A 69 -10.93 10.53 12.98
C ILE A 69 -10.66 10.46 11.48
N LEU A 70 -11.63 10.02 10.67
CA LEU A 70 -11.48 10.02 9.22
C LEU A 70 -11.34 11.43 8.65
N LYS A 71 -12.11 12.39 9.15
CA LYS A 71 -11.97 13.81 8.77
C LYS A 71 -10.59 14.36 9.15
N LEU A 72 -10.07 13.98 10.33
CA LEU A 72 -8.71 14.33 10.74
C LEU A 72 -7.66 13.68 9.82
N VAL A 73 -7.81 12.41 9.46
CA VAL A 73 -6.93 11.71 8.53
C VAL A 73 -6.93 12.39 7.15
N ILE A 74 -8.10 12.78 6.64
CA ILE A 74 -8.24 13.51 5.38
C ILE A 74 -7.42 14.81 5.41
N LEU A 75 -7.53 15.59 6.47
CA LEU A 75 -6.80 16.85 6.61
C LEU A 75 -5.29 16.62 6.72
N LEU A 76 -4.87 15.67 7.55
CA LEU A 76 -3.45 15.39 7.75
C LEU A 76 -2.80 14.71 6.54
N SER A 77 -3.55 13.97 5.74
CA SER A 77 -3.03 13.34 4.50
C SER A 77 -2.62 14.36 3.42
N ALA A 78 -3.10 15.60 3.53
CA ALA A 78 -2.64 16.70 2.68
C ALA A 78 -1.19 17.10 2.96
N ILE A 79 -0.68 16.79 4.15
CA ILE A 79 0.68 17.11 4.55
C ILE A 79 1.61 16.05 3.93
N ASN A 80 2.00 16.29 2.69
CA ASN A 80 2.99 15.43 2.02
C ASN A 80 4.36 15.69 2.68
N ASN A 81 4.77 14.79 3.56
CA ASN A 81 6.04 14.93 4.26
C ASN A 81 6.84 13.63 4.09
N GLU A 82 8.08 13.75 3.66
CA GLU A 82 9.03 12.63 3.55
C GLU A 82 9.30 11.93 4.90
N ASN A 83 8.86 12.54 6.01
CA ASN A 83 8.98 12.02 7.36
C ASN A 83 7.65 11.45 7.89
N GLU A 84 7.33 10.19 7.55
CA GLU A 84 6.16 9.47 8.10
C GLU A 84 6.11 9.46 9.65
N ILE A 85 7.28 9.43 10.30
CA ILE A 85 7.41 9.43 11.77
C ILE A 85 6.86 10.73 12.37
N SER A 86 7.13 11.86 11.74
CA SER A 86 6.65 13.16 12.22
C SER A 86 5.13 13.28 12.15
N LEU A 87 4.54 12.81 11.03
CA LEU A 87 3.09 12.85 10.83
C LEU A 87 2.33 11.92 11.78
N ALA A 88 2.83 10.72 12.03
CA ALA A 88 2.23 9.81 13.01
C ALA A 88 2.25 10.39 14.43
N SER A 89 3.30 11.15 14.78
CA SER A 89 3.40 11.86 16.06
C SER A 89 2.37 12.99 16.17
N ILE A 90 2.19 13.76 15.10
CA ILE A 90 1.17 14.81 15.02
C ILE A 90 -0.24 14.21 15.16
N TYR A 91 -0.52 13.16 14.39
CA TYR A 91 -1.77 12.43 14.48
C TYR A 91 -2.05 11.96 15.91
N ARG A 92 -1.06 11.33 16.56
CA ARG A 92 -1.15 10.88 17.96
C ARG A 92 -1.45 12.03 18.92
N ALA A 93 -0.78 13.17 18.75
CA ALA A 93 -0.99 14.34 19.60
C ALA A 93 -2.45 14.85 19.52
N TYR A 94 -3.06 14.88 18.33
CA TYR A 94 -4.47 15.24 18.18
C TYR A 94 -5.39 14.21 18.78
N CYS A 95 -5.12 12.91 18.61
CA CYS A 95 -5.95 11.86 19.20
C CYS A 95 -5.96 11.93 20.74
N ILE A 96 -4.81 12.19 21.36
CA ILE A 96 -4.72 12.42 22.82
C ILE A 96 -5.52 13.66 23.21
N LYS A 97 -5.38 14.76 22.49
CA LYS A 97 -6.09 16.02 22.75
C LYS A 97 -7.61 15.85 22.67
N PHE A 98 -8.09 15.02 21.76
CA PHE A 98 -9.51 14.71 21.58
C PHE A 98 -10.00 13.56 22.49
N ASN A 99 -9.12 12.98 23.31
CA ASN A 99 -9.42 11.86 24.20
C ASN A 99 -10.10 10.68 23.47
N LEU A 100 -9.59 10.33 22.32
CA LEU A 100 -10.13 9.24 21.49
C LEU A 100 -9.80 7.87 22.08
N LYS A 101 -10.73 6.94 21.93
CA LYS A 101 -10.53 5.54 22.31
C LYS A 101 -9.44 4.90 21.47
N ASN A 102 -8.74 3.92 22.04
CA ASN A 102 -7.60 3.28 21.41
C ASN A 102 -7.96 2.57 20.10
N ASP A 103 -9.12 1.94 20.01
CA ASP A 103 -9.62 1.28 18.80
C ASP A 103 -9.85 2.26 17.65
N VAL A 104 -10.39 3.44 17.95
CA VAL A 104 -10.58 4.53 16.97
C VAL A 104 -9.23 5.12 16.55
N PHE A 105 -8.32 5.29 17.52
CA PHE A 105 -6.96 5.73 17.25
C PHE A 105 -6.24 4.80 16.29
N GLU A 106 -6.24 3.49 16.55
CA GLU A 106 -5.58 2.48 15.71
C GLU A 106 -6.21 2.40 14.32
N LEU A 107 -7.54 2.47 14.22
CA LEU A 107 -8.24 2.51 12.94
C LEU A 107 -7.75 3.68 12.08
N GLY A 108 -7.75 4.88 12.64
CA GLY A 108 -7.30 6.08 11.92
C GLY A 108 -5.81 6.03 11.56
N LEU A 109 -4.96 5.49 12.44
CA LEU A 109 -3.53 5.34 12.18
C LEU A 109 -3.26 4.40 10.98
N ARG A 110 -3.98 3.27 10.90
CA ARG A 110 -3.89 2.35 9.76
C ARG A 110 -4.32 3.00 8.46
N ILE A 111 -5.44 3.71 8.49
CA ILE A 111 -5.94 4.43 7.31
C ILE A 111 -4.95 5.52 6.89
N PHE A 112 -4.42 6.27 7.84
CA PHE A 112 -3.47 7.35 7.61
C PHE A 112 -2.18 6.83 6.95
N LYS A 113 -1.58 5.76 7.47
CA LYS A 113 -0.37 5.15 6.91
C LYS A 113 -0.58 4.58 5.50
N ASN A 114 -1.79 4.15 5.19
CA ASN A 114 -2.10 3.46 3.94
C ASN A 114 -3.01 4.27 2.99
N HIS A 115 -3.19 5.58 3.23
CA HIS A 115 -4.17 6.41 2.51
C HIS A 115 -3.95 6.47 0.98
N ASN A 116 -2.74 6.24 0.50
CA ASN A 116 -2.41 6.19 -0.91
C ASN A 116 -2.25 4.76 -1.46
N ALA A 117 -2.30 3.73 -0.63
CA ALA A 117 -1.97 2.36 -1.03
C ALA A 117 -2.81 1.86 -2.23
N LEU A 118 -4.12 2.11 -2.22
CA LEU A 118 -5.00 1.70 -3.34
C LEU A 118 -4.76 2.52 -4.61
N LYS A 119 -4.44 3.81 -4.48
CA LYS A 119 -4.07 4.66 -5.62
C LYS A 119 -2.78 4.16 -6.26
N GLU A 120 -1.74 3.90 -5.46
CA GLU A 120 -0.45 3.41 -5.94
C GLU A 120 -0.57 2.06 -6.65
N LEU A 121 -1.37 1.15 -6.08
CA LEU A 121 -1.66 -0.14 -6.73
C LEU A 121 -2.39 0.04 -8.06
N ALA A 122 -3.40 0.92 -8.11
CA ALA A 122 -4.17 1.15 -9.32
C ALA A 122 -3.38 1.80 -10.46
N GLU A 123 -2.37 2.60 -10.11
CA GLU A 123 -1.56 3.35 -11.08
C GLU A 123 -0.28 2.63 -11.53
N LYS A 124 0.30 1.79 -10.65
CA LYS A 124 1.67 1.28 -10.85
C LYS A 124 1.78 -0.23 -10.93
N GLU A 125 0.80 -0.99 -10.46
CA GLU A 125 0.96 -2.41 -10.20
C GLU A 125 -0.04 -3.27 -10.97
N ASP A 126 0.30 -4.55 -11.10
CA ASP A 126 -0.63 -5.55 -11.61
C ASP A 126 -1.62 -5.98 -10.52
N VAL A 127 -2.82 -5.43 -10.57
CA VAL A 127 -3.90 -5.68 -9.59
C VAL A 127 -4.40 -7.13 -9.56
N TYR A 128 -3.99 -7.95 -10.53
CA TYR A 128 -4.27 -9.38 -10.56
C TYR A 128 -3.16 -10.22 -9.93
N ASN A 129 -2.05 -9.60 -9.54
CA ASN A 129 -0.94 -10.30 -8.91
C ASN A 129 -1.25 -10.59 -7.43
N PRO A 130 -1.40 -11.87 -7.04
CA PRO A 130 -1.75 -12.22 -5.66
C PRO A 130 -0.75 -11.76 -4.61
N ILE A 131 0.54 -11.67 -4.96
CA ILE A 131 1.57 -11.16 -4.03
C ILE A 131 1.30 -9.71 -3.65
N ILE A 132 0.91 -8.89 -4.62
CA ILE A 132 0.60 -7.49 -4.40
C ILE A 132 -0.65 -7.35 -3.52
N ILE A 133 -1.67 -8.18 -3.79
CA ILE A 133 -2.88 -8.23 -2.95
C ILE A 133 -2.53 -8.70 -1.53
N CYS A 134 -1.72 -9.75 -1.35
CA CYS A 134 -1.26 -10.19 -0.03
C CYS A 134 -0.49 -9.09 0.72
N ALA A 135 0.38 -8.35 0.03
CA ALA A 135 1.10 -7.23 0.62
C ALA A 135 0.15 -6.09 1.07
N LEU A 136 -0.91 -5.82 0.31
CA LEU A 136 -1.96 -4.90 0.72
C LEU A 136 -2.69 -5.41 1.98
N LEU A 137 -3.11 -6.68 1.98
CA LEU A 137 -3.85 -7.27 3.11
C LEU A 137 -3.05 -7.24 4.41
N SER A 138 -1.74 -7.51 4.36
CA SER A 138 -0.86 -7.41 5.53
C SER A 138 -0.75 -5.99 6.10
N LYS A 139 -0.91 -4.95 5.26
CA LYS A 139 -0.89 -3.54 5.69
C LYS A 139 -2.23 -3.09 6.27
N VAL A 140 -3.34 -3.55 5.70
CA VAL A 140 -4.69 -3.11 6.12
C VAL A 140 -5.26 -3.92 7.27
N GLU A 141 -4.77 -5.14 7.50
CA GLU A 141 -5.05 -6.06 8.61
C GLU A 141 -6.51 -6.54 8.72
N ASN A 142 -7.49 -5.80 8.27
CA ASN A 142 -8.91 -6.19 8.36
C ASN A 142 -9.78 -5.59 7.25
N LEU A 143 -10.92 -6.24 7.00
CA LEU A 143 -11.86 -5.86 5.96
C LEU A 143 -12.49 -4.48 6.17
N LYS A 144 -12.68 -4.05 7.45
CA LYS A 144 -13.22 -2.70 7.75
C LYS A 144 -12.26 -1.62 7.26
N THR A 145 -10.97 -1.74 7.57
CA THR A 145 -9.93 -0.81 7.12
C THR A 145 -9.85 -0.79 5.60
N LEU A 146 -9.89 -1.95 4.94
CA LEU A 146 -9.88 -2.03 3.48
C LEU A 146 -11.08 -1.29 2.85
N LYS A 147 -12.29 -1.53 3.33
CA LYS A 147 -13.51 -0.87 2.85
C LYS A 147 -13.43 0.65 3.03
N LEU A 148 -12.89 1.13 4.14
CA LEU A 148 -12.73 2.56 4.40
C LEU A 148 -11.66 3.19 3.50
N LEU A 149 -10.53 2.53 3.29
CA LEU A 149 -9.50 2.97 2.33
C LEU A 149 -10.06 3.04 0.91
N HIS A 150 -10.81 2.01 0.49
CA HIS A 150 -11.48 2.01 -0.81
C HIS A 150 -12.43 3.20 -0.94
N THR A 151 -13.29 3.42 0.07
CA THR A 151 -14.25 4.53 0.08
C THR A 151 -13.54 5.89 -0.01
N LEU A 152 -12.49 6.10 0.79
CA LEU A 152 -11.73 7.36 0.75
C LEU A 152 -11.02 7.56 -0.60
N THR A 153 -10.44 6.50 -1.18
CA THR A 153 -9.81 6.56 -2.50
C THR A 153 -10.84 6.86 -3.58
N TRP A 154 -12.02 6.25 -3.52
CA TRP A 154 -13.14 6.50 -4.42
C TRP A 154 -13.62 7.95 -4.32
N LEU A 155 -13.83 8.47 -3.10
CA LEU A 155 -14.24 9.87 -2.88
C LEU A 155 -13.17 10.86 -3.37
N LYS A 156 -11.89 10.57 -3.14
CA LYS A 156 -10.77 11.38 -3.64
C LYS A 156 -10.73 11.41 -5.16
N ALA A 157 -10.91 10.25 -5.80
CA ALA A 157 -10.98 10.16 -7.25
C ALA A 157 -12.15 10.98 -7.81
N LYS A 158 -13.29 10.96 -7.11
CA LYS A 158 -14.49 11.74 -7.47
C LYS A 158 -14.25 13.24 -7.31
N ALA A 159 -13.67 13.64 -6.18
CA ALA A 159 -13.34 15.04 -5.90
C ALA A 159 -12.37 15.64 -6.94
N LEU A 160 -11.47 14.82 -7.48
CA LEU A 160 -10.45 15.21 -8.47
C LEU A 160 -10.84 14.87 -9.92
N ASN A 161 -12.09 14.48 -10.19
CA ASN A 161 -12.60 14.12 -11.53
C ASN A 161 -11.71 13.10 -12.28
N ARG A 162 -11.23 12.06 -11.57
CA ARG A 162 -10.40 11.00 -12.16
C ARG A 162 -11.17 10.23 -13.24
N ASN A 163 -10.43 9.63 -14.18
CA ASN A 163 -10.98 8.83 -15.27
C ASN A 163 -11.87 7.69 -14.74
N PRO A 164 -13.04 7.41 -15.38
CA PRO A 164 -13.92 6.30 -15.02
C PRO A 164 -13.25 4.92 -14.95
N PHE A 165 -12.18 4.69 -15.69
CA PHE A 165 -11.40 3.46 -15.62
C PHE A 165 -10.76 3.25 -14.24
N PHE A 166 -10.32 4.32 -13.59
CA PHE A 166 -9.72 4.25 -12.25
C PHE A 166 -10.66 3.61 -11.22
N TYR A 167 -11.95 3.96 -11.26
CA TYR A 167 -12.95 3.38 -10.35
C TYR A 167 -13.07 1.85 -10.53
N LYS A 168 -13.07 1.38 -11.78
CA LYS A 168 -13.12 -0.06 -12.07
C LYS A 168 -11.91 -0.80 -11.52
N VAL A 169 -10.75 -0.16 -11.56
CA VAL A 169 -9.50 -0.76 -11.05
C VAL A 169 -9.54 -0.86 -9.53
N ILE A 170 -9.91 0.22 -8.81
CA ILE A 170 -10.00 0.16 -7.34
C ILE A 170 -11.10 -0.78 -6.85
N ASP A 171 -12.23 -0.90 -7.58
CA ASP A 171 -13.27 -1.87 -7.27
C ASP A 171 -12.75 -3.30 -7.44
N ARG A 172 -11.97 -3.57 -8.48
CA ARG A 172 -11.33 -4.88 -8.69
C ARG A 172 -10.32 -5.20 -7.59
N ILE A 173 -9.52 -4.23 -7.16
CA ILE A 173 -8.61 -4.42 -6.01
C ILE A 173 -9.40 -4.83 -4.77
N LEU A 174 -10.53 -4.14 -4.49
CA LEU A 174 -11.39 -4.45 -3.35
C LEU A 174 -11.96 -5.87 -3.44
N GLU A 175 -12.43 -6.30 -4.62
CA GLU A 175 -12.96 -7.66 -4.84
C GLU A 175 -11.89 -8.73 -4.61
N ASN A 176 -10.71 -8.57 -5.23
CA ASN A 176 -9.61 -9.51 -5.07
C ASN A 176 -9.12 -9.59 -3.62
N ALA A 177 -9.05 -8.45 -2.94
CA ALA A 177 -8.63 -8.38 -1.54
C ALA A 177 -9.68 -8.97 -0.57
N LYS A 178 -10.99 -8.84 -0.87
CA LYS A 178 -12.04 -9.51 -0.08
C LYS A 178 -11.90 -11.02 -0.11
N GLN A 179 -11.68 -11.59 -1.29
CA GLN A 179 -11.47 -13.05 -1.42
C GLN A 179 -10.34 -13.54 -0.52
N GLY A 180 -9.33 -12.70 -0.32
CA GLY A 180 -8.23 -13.03 0.53
C GLY A 180 -8.51 -12.97 2.04
N PHE A 181 -9.48 -12.19 2.48
CA PHE A 181 -9.94 -12.23 3.88
C PHE A 181 -10.87 -13.43 4.15
N ASP A 182 -11.55 -13.93 3.12
CA ASP A 182 -12.47 -15.07 3.24
C ASP A 182 -11.74 -16.42 3.23
N ASP A 183 -10.56 -16.49 2.61
CA ASP A 183 -9.75 -17.71 2.51
C ASP A 183 -8.24 -17.42 2.66
N GLU A 184 -7.78 -17.37 3.91
CA GLU A 184 -6.35 -17.16 4.23
C GLU A 184 -5.45 -18.26 3.64
N ASN A 185 -5.93 -19.52 3.57
CA ASN A 185 -5.16 -20.63 3.02
C ASN A 185 -4.93 -20.46 1.51
N LEU A 186 -5.95 -20.00 0.78
CA LEU A 186 -5.85 -19.76 -0.66
C LEU A 186 -4.80 -18.70 -0.97
N LEU A 187 -4.73 -17.65 -0.16
CA LEU A 187 -3.74 -16.58 -0.31
C LEU A 187 -2.33 -17.09 -0.02
N ASP A 188 -2.15 -17.85 1.05
CA ASP A 188 -0.84 -18.41 1.42
C ASP A 188 -0.31 -19.35 0.34
N GLU A 189 -1.15 -20.24 -0.19
CA GLU A 189 -0.77 -21.12 -1.29
C GLU A 189 -0.48 -20.36 -2.58
N THR A 190 -1.32 -19.37 -2.90
CA THR A 190 -1.13 -18.54 -4.10
C THR A 190 0.11 -17.67 -3.98
N ALA A 191 0.35 -17.05 -2.83
CA ALA A 191 1.56 -16.27 -2.57
C ALA A 191 2.82 -17.13 -2.65
N ARG A 192 2.79 -18.36 -2.08
CA ARG A 192 3.89 -19.32 -2.20
C ARG A 192 4.13 -19.73 -3.64
N ARG A 193 3.06 -20.01 -4.41
CA ARG A 193 3.16 -20.38 -5.83
C ARG A 193 3.76 -19.26 -6.66
N VAL A 194 3.27 -18.02 -6.50
CA VAL A 194 3.78 -16.87 -7.26
C VAL A 194 5.19 -16.49 -6.85
N LYS A 195 5.54 -16.55 -5.55
CA LYS A 195 6.93 -16.38 -5.10
C LYS A 195 7.84 -17.41 -5.76
N LYS A 196 7.41 -18.66 -5.87
CA LYS A 196 8.13 -19.74 -6.54
C LYS A 196 8.31 -19.47 -8.04
N GLU A 197 7.24 -19.02 -8.73
CA GLU A 197 7.29 -18.69 -10.15
C GLU A 197 8.21 -17.48 -10.45
N LEU A 198 8.15 -16.43 -9.60
CA LEU A 198 9.04 -15.28 -9.73
C LEU A 198 10.50 -15.66 -9.48
N THR A 199 10.75 -16.52 -8.51
CA THR A 199 12.09 -17.03 -8.23
C THR A 199 12.62 -17.82 -9.43
N LEU A 200 11.79 -18.69 -10.04
CA LEU A 200 12.14 -19.44 -11.24
C LEU A 200 12.42 -18.51 -12.44
N LYS A 201 11.59 -17.50 -12.67
CA LYS A 201 11.80 -16.51 -13.74
C LYS A 201 13.11 -15.73 -13.54
N ARG A 202 13.39 -15.26 -12.31
CA ARG A 202 14.65 -14.57 -11.99
C ARG A 202 15.85 -15.48 -12.18
N THR A 203 15.74 -16.74 -11.74
CA THR A 203 16.79 -17.73 -11.95
C THR A 203 17.03 -17.96 -13.44
N LYS A 204 15.97 -18.12 -14.23
CA LYS A 204 16.08 -18.30 -15.69
C LYS A 204 16.75 -17.10 -16.36
N LEU A 205 16.34 -15.88 -16.02
CA LEU A 205 16.95 -14.65 -16.51
C LEU A 205 18.44 -14.54 -16.14
N PHE A 206 18.79 -14.88 -14.88
CA PHE A 206 20.18 -14.91 -14.45
C PHE A 206 21.02 -15.91 -15.27
N LEU A 207 20.48 -17.11 -15.50
CA LEU A 207 21.14 -18.14 -16.30
C LEU A 207 21.30 -17.73 -17.77
N GLU A 208 20.29 -17.05 -18.33
CA GLU A 208 20.33 -16.53 -19.71
C GLU A 208 21.36 -15.39 -19.85
N GLN A 209 21.51 -14.54 -18.82
CA GLN A 209 22.49 -13.45 -18.81
C GLN A 209 23.92 -13.92 -18.57
N ASN A 210 24.11 -15.07 -17.89
CA ASN A 210 25.42 -15.65 -17.63
C ASN A 210 25.64 -16.87 -18.51
N ALA A 211 25.93 -16.63 -19.79
CA ALA A 211 26.14 -17.68 -20.82
C ALA A 211 27.18 -18.74 -20.41
N ILE A 212 28.18 -18.36 -19.60
CA ILE A 212 29.23 -19.27 -19.06
C ILE A 212 28.63 -20.36 -18.17
N LEU A 213 27.48 -20.10 -17.52
CA LEU A 213 26.83 -21.04 -16.61
C LEU A 213 25.80 -21.95 -17.34
N GLN A 214 25.32 -21.58 -18.53
CA GLN A 214 24.28 -22.33 -19.23
C GLN A 214 24.67 -23.78 -19.54
N ASP A 215 25.91 -24.03 -19.94
CA ASP A 215 26.38 -25.39 -20.25
C ASP A 215 26.69 -26.24 -19.01
N LYS A 216 26.70 -25.61 -17.83
CA LYS A 216 27.09 -26.25 -16.53
C LYS A 216 25.91 -26.59 -15.66
N ILE A 217 24.68 -26.21 -16.04
CA ILE A 217 23.49 -26.34 -15.21
C ILE A 217 22.63 -27.49 -15.69
N THR A 218 22.28 -28.37 -14.76
CA THR A 218 21.28 -29.40 -14.94
C THR A 218 20.07 -29.11 -14.09
N HIS A 219 18.92 -28.92 -14.72
CA HIS A 219 17.65 -28.72 -14.00
C HIS A 219 17.09 -30.07 -13.60
N ILE A 220 16.96 -30.33 -12.29
CA ILE A 220 16.47 -31.63 -11.77
C ILE A 220 15.00 -31.54 -11.36
N LYS A 221 14.60 -30.45 -10.69
CA LYS A 221 13.22 -30.21 -10.26
C LYS A 221 12.97 -28.70 -10.27
N SER A 222 11.70 -28.29 -10.19
CA SER A 222 11.29 -26.90 -10.28
C SER A 222 12.07 -25.89 -9.43
N ASN A 223 12.78 -26.34 -8.36
CA ASN A 223 13.56 -25.49 -7.44
C ASN A 223 14.95 -26.03 -7.12
N LEU A 224 15.37 -27.09 -7.81
CA LEU A 224 16.68 -27.70 -7.59
C LEU A 224 17.49 -27.64 -8.86
N PHE A 225 18.63 -26.97 -8.77
CA PHE A 225 19.60 -26.84 -9.86
C PHE A 225 20.90 -27.47 -9.41
N ILE A 226 21.50 -28.31 -10.25
CA ILE A 226 22.86 -28.78 -10.07
C ILE A 226 23.75 -27.98 -11.02
N ILE A 227 24.75 -27.34 -10.47
CA ILE A 227 25.73 -26.56 -11.20
C ILE A 227 27.06 -27.30 -11.14
N LYS A 228 27.59 -27.67 -12.30
CA LYS A 228 28.96 -28.12 -12.42
C LYS A 228 29.85 -26.89 -12.42
N ASN A 229 30.47 -26.58 -11.29
CA ASN A 229 31.23 -25.34 -11.11
C ASN A 229 32.74 -25.54 -11.18
N THR A 230 33.43 -24.50 -11.60
CA THR A 230 34.82 -24.22 -11.30
C THR A 230 34.86 -23.28 -10.08
N PHE A 231 36.01 -23.20 -9.39
CA PHE A 231 36.18 -22.34 -8.19
C PHE A 231 35.83 -20.86 -8.45
N GLU A 232 35.99 -20.39 -9.68
CA GLU A 232 35.73 -19.00 -10.08
C GLU A 232 34.24 -18.63 -10.06
N ASP A 233 33.35 -19.60 -10.25
CA ASP A 233 31.89 -19.38 -10.32
C ASP A 233 31.23 -19.32 -8.91
N ILE A 234 31.94 -19.77 -7.85
CA ILE A 234 31.38 -19.92 -6.50
C ILE A 234 30.90 -18.59 -5.92
N VAL A 235 31.65 -17.52 -6.14
CA VAL A 235 31.33 -16.19 -5.60
C VAL A 235 30.06 -15.64 -6.22
N GLU A 236 29.86 -15.82 -7.53
CA GLU A 236 28.66 -15.37 -8.23
C GLU A 236 27.44 -16.20 -7.84
N ILE A 237 27.60 -17.52 -7.73
CA ILE A 237 26.56 -18.43 -7.26
C ILE A 237 26.14 -18.09 -5.84
N ALA A 238 27.09 -17.82 -4.94
CA ALA A 238 26.81 -17.46 -3.55
C ALA A 238 26.10 -16.10 -3.44
N ARG A 239 26.52 -15.12 -4.23
CA ARG A 239 25.85 -13.80 -4.31
C ARG A 239 24.42 -13.96 -4.78
N PHE A 240 24.20 -14.66 -5.88
CA PHE A 240 22.85 -14.91 -6.41
C PHE A 240 21.97 -15.67 -5.41
N ALA A 241 22.49 -16.70 -4.76
CA ALA A 241 21.77 -17.45 -3.74
C ALA A 241 21.33 -16.55 -2.57
N LYS A 242 22.24 -15.69 -2.10
CA LYS A 242 21.96 -14.73 -1.01
C LYS A 242 20.89 -13.69 -1.42
N GLU A 243 20.99 -13.13 -2.61
CA GLU A 243 20.04 -12.09 -3.10
C GLU A 243 18.63 -12.64 -3.37
N ASN A 244 18.50 -13.94 -3.62
CA ASN A 244 17.23 -14.59 -3.98
C ASN A 244 16.74 -15.61 -2.92
N ASP A 245 17.29 -15.62 -1.71
CA ASP A 245 16.92 -16.55 -0.62
C ASP A 245 17.05 -18.04 -0.99
N PHE A 246 17.99 -18.38 -1.85
CA PHE A 246 18.32 -19.78 -2.12
C PHE A 246 19.30 -20.34 -1.09
N LYS A 247 19.05 -21.56 -0.65
CA LYS A 247 20.04 -22.36 0.09
C LYS A 247 20.89 -23.13 -0.90
N PHE A 248 22.20 -23.05 -0.76
CA PHE A 248 23.12 -23.85 -1.56
C PHE A 248 24.04 -24.66 -0.64
N TRP A 249 24.47 -25.79 -1.16
CA TRP A 249 25.45 -26.66 -0.51
C TRP A 249 26.39 -27.25 -1.54
N PHE A 250 27.61 -27.56 -1.13
CA PHE A 250 28.57 -28.24 -1.96
C PHE A 250 28.51 -29.74 -1.69
N SER A 251 28.52 -30.52 -2.76
CA SER A 251 28.65 -31.97 -2.69
C SER A 251 29.91 -32.39 -3.46
N ASN A 252 30.81 -33.11 -2.80
CA ASN A 252 32.00 -33.70 -3.42
C ASN A 252 31.71 -35.02 -4.10
N SER A 253 30.46 -35.32 -4.45
CA SER A 253 30.14 -36.60 -5.06
C SER A 253 30.58 -36.64 -6.53
N THR A 254 31.65 -37.32 -6.78
CA THR A 254 32.05 -37.82 -8.10
C THR A 254 31.13 -38.93 -8.64
N ASN A 255 30.11 -39.35 -7.88
CA ASN A 255 29.16 -40.39 -8.27
C ASN A 255 27.76 -40.02 -7.74
N LEU A 256 26.99 -39.29 -8.49
CA LEU A 256 25.51 -39.42 -8.47
C LEU A 256 25.13 -40.39 -9.61
N SER A 257 25.23 -41.67 -9.32
CA SER A 257 24.42 -42.66 -10.03
C SER A 257 23.00 -42.55 -9.48
N LEU A 258 22.06 -42.35 -10.34
CA LEU A 258 20.60 -42.30 -10.32
C LEU A 258 19.91 -42.89 -9.10
#